data_70f32c16ee1f56fd01f8cd76b189b326
#
_entry.id   70f32c16ee1f56fd01f8cd76b189b326
#
_cell.length_a   1.000
_cell.length_b   1.000
_cell.length_c   1.000
_cell.angle_alpha   90.00
_cell.angle_beta   90.00
_cell.angle_gamma   90.00
#
_symmetry.space_group_name_H-M   'P 1'
#
loop_
_entity.id
_entity.type
_entity.pdbx_description
1 polymer ?
#
loop_
_entity_poly.entity_id
_entity_poly.type
_entity_poly.pdbx_seq_one_letter_code
_entity_poly.pdbx_strand_id
1 'polypeptide(L)'
;DPIRNVPKIASKIAVSERTQQRAIKVIKDAEKKRAVSGKDPMGMAASALYIACVLEGEKKTQKDLAEAAGVTEVTVRNRYRGLKEVLNLDV
;
A
#
# COMPACT_ATOMS: atom_id res chain seq x y z
N ASP A 1 0.94 10.84 -7.22
CA ASP A 1 -0.08 9.82 -7.50
C ASP A 1 0.32 8.47 -6.90
N PRO A 2 -0.41 7.98 -5.90
CA PRO A 2 -0.05 6.73 -5.24
C PRO A 2 0.03 5.54 -6.20
N ILE A 3 -0.83 5.48 -7.20
CA ILE A 3 -0.82 4.37 -8.17
C ILE A 3 0.53 4.28 -8.90
N ARG A 4 1.07 5.42 -9.31
CA ARG A 4 2.36 5.47 -10.02
C ARG A 4 3.52 5.10 -9.11
N ASN A 5 3.37 5.25 -7.81
CA ASN A 5 4.40 4.92 -6.84
C ASN A 5 4.50 3.42 -6.57
N VAL A 6 3.45 2.65 -6.88
CA VAL A 6 3.46 1.20 -6.66
C VAL A 6 4.63 0.51 -7.39
N PRO A 7 4.81 0.70 -8.70
CA PRO A 7 5.95 0.05 -9.36
C PRO A 7 7.31 0.55 -8.88
N LYS A 8 7.40 1.81 -8.45
CA LYS A 8 8.65 2.35 -7.91
C LYS A 8 9.07 1.63 -6.63
N ILE A 9 8.13 1.41 -5.73
CA ILE A 9 8.39 0.68 -4.50
C ILE A 9 8.68 -0.79 -4.81
N ALA A 10 7.86 -1.39 -5.67
CA ALA A 10 7.98 -2.80 -6.02
C ALA A 10 9.32 -3.14 -6.67
N SER A 11 9.96 -2.19 -7.36
CA SER A 11 11.27 -2.40 -7.96
C SER A 11 12.37 -2.62 -6.92
N LYS A 12 12.12 -2.26 -5.67
CA LYS A 12 13.09 -2.34 -4.58
C LYS A 12 12.89 -3.55 -3.67
N ILE A 13 11.75 -4.22 -3.74
CA ILE A 13 11.42 -5.34 -2.86
C ILE A 13 10.69 -6.45 -3.63
N ALA A 14 11.17 -7.12 -4.43
CA ALA A 14 10.71 -8.35 -5.11
C ALA A 14 9.25 -8.76 -4.78
N VAL A 15 8.26 -7.97 -5.16
CA VAL A 15 6.86 -8.36 -5.09
C VAL A 15 6.36 -8.73 -6.48
N SER A 16 5.42 -9.67 -6.54
CA SER A 16 4.90 -10.16 -7.81
C SER A 16 4.07 -9.09 -8.54
N GLU A 17 3.94 -9.25 -9.84
CA GLU A 17 3.06 -8.41 -10.65
C GLU A 17 1.62 -8.47 -10.13
N ARG A 18 1.17 -9.66 -9.75
CA ARG A 18 -0.16 -9.86 -9.20
C ARG A 18 -0.39 -9.03 -7.93
N THR A 19 0.61 -8.99 -7.04
CA THR A 19 0.54 -8.19 -5.83
C THR A 19 0.50 -6.71 -6.16
N GLN A 20 1.28 -6.26 -7.14
CA GLN A 20 1.25 -4.87 -7.59
C GLN A 20 -0.12 -4.48 -8.12
N GLN A 21 -0.75 -5.33 -8.92
CA GLN A 21 -2.09 -5.07 -9.46
C GLN A 21 -3.13 -5.02 -8.34
N ARG A 22 -2.99 -5.88 -7.35
CA ARG A 22 -3.85 -5.87 -6.17
C ARG A 22 -3.73 -4.55 -5.42
N ALA A 23 -2.50 -4.07 -5.23
CA ALA A 23 -2.26 -2.80 -4.56
C ALA A 23 -2.89 -1.63 -5.31
N ILE A 24 -2.78 -1.63 -6.63
CA ILE A 24 -3.39 -0.59 -7.47
C ILE A 24 -4.92 -0.61 -7.30
N LYS A 25 -5.52 -1.80 -7.25
CA LYS A 25 -6.97 -1.91 -7.01
C LYS A 25 -7.37 -1.36 -5.64
N VAL A 26 -6.58 -1.64 -4.61
CA VAL A 26 -6.82 -1.11 -3.27
C VAL A 26 -6.83 0.42 -3.32
N ILE A 27 -5.85 1.02 -3.99
CA ILE A 27 -5.77 2.48 -4.11
C ILE A 27 -6.98 3.03 -4.87
N LYS A 28 -7.35 2.41 -5.99
CA LYS A 28 -8.49 2.86 -6.78
C LYS A 28 -9.79 2.80 -5.98
N ASP A 29 -9.98 1.73 -5.21
CA ASP A 29 -11.15 1.60 -4.35
C ASP A 29 -11.17 2.68 -3.27
N ALA A 30 -10.00 3.00 -2.70
CA ALA A 30 -9.88 4.07 -1.71
C ALA A 30 -10.17 5.45 -2.33
N GLU A 31 -9.73 5.67 -3.57
CA GLU A 31 -10.02 6.92 -4.29
C GLU A 31 -11.52 7.11 -4.46
N LYS A 32 -12.24 6.05 -4.78
CA LYS A 32 -13.70 6.10 -4.91
C LYS A 32 -14.38 6.53 -3.62
N LYS A 33 -13.76 6.21 -2.48
CA LYS A 33 -14.27 6.58 -1.16
C LYS A 33 -13.64 7.87 -0.63
N ARG A 34 -12.89 8.57 -1.47
CA ARG A 34 -12.22 9.82 -1.15
C ARG A 34 -11.26 9.70 0.04
N ALA A 35 -10.64 8.53 0.19
CA ALA A 35 -9.76 8.25 1.31
C ALA A 35 -8.28 8.49 1.00
N VAL A 36 -7.95 8.95 -0.20
CA VAL A 36 -6.58 9.17 -0.67
C VAL A 36 -6.18 10.64 -0.59
N SER A 37 -7.15 11.54 -0.80
CA SER A 37 -6.91 12.97 -0.86
C SER A 37 -6.26 13.49 0.43
N GLY A 38 -5.21 14.30 0.28
CA GLY A 38 -4.51 14.88 1.42
C GLY A 38 -3.53 13.97 2.12
N LYS A 39 -3.38 12.72 1.65
CA LYS A 39 -2.42 11.78 2.22
C LYS A 39 -1.15 11.75 1.37
N ASP A 40 -0.01 11.44 2.01
CA ASP A 40 1.26 11.27 1.30
C ASP A 40 1.15 10.12 0.28
N PRO A 41 1.37 10.40 -1.01
CA PRO A 41 1.21 9.38 -2.05
C PRO A 41 2.12 8.17 -1.86
N MET A 42 3.35 8.38 -1.39
CA MET A 42 4.29 7.28 -1.17
C MET A 42 3.85 6.41 0.01
N GLY A 43 3.36 7.05 1.08
CA GLY A 43 2.81 6.33 2.23
C GLY A 43 1.57 5.52 1.86
N MET A 44 0.69 6.09 1.02
CA MET A 44 -0.48 5.37 0.53
C MET A 44 -0.08 4.16 -0.31
N ALA A 45 0.87 4.33 -1.22
CA ALA A 45 1.34 3.24 -2.06
C ALA A 45 1.98 2.12 -1.24
N ALA A 46 2.81 2.48 -0.26
CA ALA A 46 3.47 1.51 0.60
C ALA A 46 2.45 0.70 1.42
N SER A 47 1.46 1.37 1.99
CA SER A 47 0.44 0.69 2.78
C SER A 47 -0.47 -0.19 1.93
N ALA A 48 -0.82 0.27 0.72
CA ALA A 48 -1.60 -0.54 -0.21
C ALA A 48 -0.83 -1.79 -0.64
N LEU A 49 0.48 -1.66 -0.87
CA LEU A 49 1.34 -2.81 -1.17
C LEU A 49 1.43 -3.77 0.00
N TYR A 50 1.51 -3.26 1.23
CA TYR A 50 1.50 -4.12 2.40
C TYR A 50 0.21 -4.95 2.47
N ILE A 51 -0.94 -4.30 2.29
CA ILE A 51 -2.24 -4.99 2.26
C ILE A 51 -2.25 -6.04 1.16
N ALA A 52 -1.79 -5.68 -0.04
CA ALA A 52 -1.76 -6.60 -1.17
C ALA A 52 -0.87 -7.81 -0.89
N CYS A 53 0.29 -7.60 -0.25
CA CYS A 53 1.16 -8.70 0.16
C CYS A 53 0.44 -9.65 1.11
N VAL A 54 -0.26 -9.11 2.10
CA VAL A 54 -1.02 -9.94 3.04
C VAL A 54 -2.08 -10.75 2.29
N LEU A 55 -2.83 -10.11 1.41
CA LEU A 55 -3.90 -10.76 0.65
C LEU A 55 -3.38 -11.83 -0.32
N GLU A 56 -2.21 -11.62 -0.90
CA GLU A 56 -1.63 -12.55 -1.87
C GLU A 56 -0.66 -13.55 -1.23
N GLY A 57 -0.44 -13.49 0.07
CA GLY A 57 0.43 -14.42 0.77
C GLY A 57 1.92 -14.16 0.58
N GLU A 58 2.31 -12.96 0.17
CA GLU A 58 3.73 -12.59 0.09
C GLU A 58 4.18 -11.99 1.41
N LYS A 59 5.24 -12.54 1.98
CA LYS A 59 5.68 -12.19 3.33
C LYS A 59 6.57 -10.95 3.34
N LYS A 60 5.95 -9.78 3.28
CA LYS A 60 6.65 -8.50 3.45
C LYS A 60 6.07 -7.81 4.67
N THR A 61 6.93 -7.20 5.48
CA THR A 61 6.51 -6.50 6.69
C THR A 61 6.22 -5.03 6.40
N GLN A 62 5.56 -4.36 7.33
CA GLN A 62 5.38 -2.92 7.23
C GLN A 62 6.73 -2.20 7.18
N LYS A 63 7.72 -2.71 7.91
CA LYS A 63 9.07 -2.17 7.90
C LYS A 63 9.70 -2.30 6.51
N ASP A 64 9.52 -3.46 5.86
CA ASP A 64 10.05 -3.68 4.50
C ASP A 64 9.49 -2.66 3.52
N LEU A 65 8.17 -2.44 3.57
CA LEU A 65 7.52 -1.49 2.68
C LEU A 65 7.94 -0.06 3.01
N ALA A 66 8.08 0.28 4.29
CA ALA A 66 8.52 1.60 4.70
C ALA A 66 9.92 1.92 4.16
N GLU A 67 10.85 0.98 4.31
CA GLU A 67 12.22 1.15 3.81
C GLU A 67 12.24 1.31 2.29
N ALA A 68 11.49 0.48 1.57
CA ALA A 68 11.44 0.54 0.12
C ALA A 68 10.81 1.84 -0.38
N ALA A 69 9.86 2.38 0.35
CA ALA A 69 9.15 3.60 -0.02
C ALA A 69 9.83 4.88 0.48
N GLY A 70 10.80 4.76 1.39
CA GLY A 70 11.44 5.93 1.99
C GLY A 70 10.51 6.70 2.92
N VAL A 71 9.60 6.02 3.58
CA VAL A 71 8.71 6.60 4.59
C VAL A 71 8.92 5.87 5.92
N THR A 72 8.35 6.39 7.00
CA THR A 72 8.47 5.75 8.30
C THR A 72 7.51 4.57 8.42
N GLU A 73 7.85 3.61 9.26
CA GLU A 73 6.98 2.48 9.55
C GLU A 73 5.66 2.96 10.17
N VAL A 74 5.72 4.01 10.98
CA VAL A 74 4.51 4.62 11.57
C VAL A 74 3.56 5.11 10.48
N THR A 75 4.09 5.74 9.44
CA THR A 75 3.28 6.20 8.31
C THR A 75 2.60 5.02 7.62
N VAL A 76 3.34 3.95 7.35
CA VAL A 76 2.77 2.75 6.71
C VAL A 76 1.65 2.18 7.59
N ARG A 77 1.90 2.05 8.89
CA ARG A 77 0.91 1.51 9.82
C ARG A 77 -0.37 2.36 9.85
N ASN A 78 -0.20 3.69 9.95
CA ASN A 78 -1.35 4.59 10.01
C ASN A 78 -2.18 4.55 8.72
N ARG A 79 -1.51 4.54 7.56
CA ARG A 79 -2.22 4.46 6.28
C ARG A 79 -2.88 3.11 6.09
N TYR A 80 -2.21 2.03 6.49
CA TYR A 80 -2.76 0.68 6.47
C TYR A 80 -4.06 0.60 7.29
N ARG A 81 -4.04 1.12 8.51
CA ARG A 81 -5.22 1.11 9.38
C ARG A 81 -6.37 1.89 8.76
N GLY A 82 -6.08 3.04 8.18
CA GLY A 82 -7.09 3.85 7.51
C GLY A 82 -7.71 3.14 6.31
N LEU A 83 -6.88 2.54 5.47
CA LEU A 83 -7.35 1.78 4.30
C LEU A 83 -8.19 0.57 4.72
N LYS A 84 -7.72 -0.16 5.71
CA LYS A 84 -8.44 -1.33 6.23
C LYS A 84 -9.84 -0.95 6.70
N GLU A 85 -9.95 0.15 7.42
CA GLU A 85 -11.23 0.63 7.95
C GLU A 85 -12.15 1.09 6.84
N VAL A 86 -11.66 1.97 5.96
CA VAL A 86 -12.46 2.55 4.87
C VAL A 86 -12.97 1.50 3.91
N LEU A 87 -12.13 0.52 3.58
CA LEU A 87 -12.47 -0.52 2.62
C LEU A 87 -13.06 -1.77 3.28
N ASN A 88 -13.18 -1.75 4.60
CA ASN A 88 -13.72 -2.87 5.37
C ASN A 88 -12.99 -4.18 5.04
N LEU A 89 -11.66 -4.12 5.07
CA LEU A 89 -10.82 -5.28 4.75
C LEU A 89 -10.55 -6.12 5.98
N ASP A 90 -10.52 -7.43 5.79
CA ASP A 90 -10.20 -8.40 6.84
C ASP A 90 -8.73 -8.84 6.70
N VAL A 91 -7.83 -7.94 7.04
CA VAL A 91 -6.38 -8.18 6.93
C VAL A 91 -5.64 -7.72 8.18
#